data_bd670e231083165546fbafe81413dd59
#
_entry.id   bd670e231083165546fbafe81413dd59
#
_cell.length_a   1.000
_cell.length_b   1.000
_cell.length_c   1.000
_cell.angle_alpha   90.00
_cell.angle_beta   90.00
_cell.angle_gamma   90.00
#
_symmetry.space_group_name_H-M   'P 1'
#
loop_
_entity.id
_entity.type
_entity.pdbx_description
1 polymer ?
#
loop_
_entity_poly.entity_id
_entity_poly.type
_entity_poly.pdbx_seq_one_letter_code
_entity_poly.pdbx_strand_id
1 'polypeptide(L)'
;MKRIPFFTWLAIALLAGTFVYSAVRLFQARTRTIVAPGTEVIRIAHWQLEPGVREALDAIAQDYMALHPHVRVEQMPIPGRAWVQWLRTQLVGGTAPDLIELASYNNPDDMLARYFTPITAWLEEPNPYNADEPDLRDLPWRRTYAAELVPAPDGFGHYYNANLLEFYGAPSTLVTVRVFYNRDIIRAATGGDRPPQTFEEFVALCEALQQHALRTGEPLMPLGGSVFNITKITDTLFNTVTQKLALELDYGRDLEFSRHETMLSYARGRWSLHTPAVRRSLETIEAFARYLPPGWVQLGREDGMMQFLQGRAAMLATGTWDAGGILMQADFPVGAFQVPPFPRDHPRFGEWTLGPASEAATFAAMPFGLTRNSQHPERAIDFLRFLTSRKSNAKFAEISKWLPVIKGVPVPAGTEAFKPLADGYTTGVNIRVLGGRANDILLQNFHLLSGSGASADNYIARTATQYDRAVLEEIARAARVTHETVRQRDSVLAGLYHTAPPAPRSKFDRLAASQLDSEIQRLQALRVLEDHPLK
;
A
#
# COMPACT_ATOMS: atom_id res chain seq x y z
N MET A 1 17.69 -7.77 -63.98
CA MET A 1 16.81 -7.88 -62.80
C MET A 1 17.30 -9.01 -61.92
N LYS A 2 17.81 -8.71 -60.70
CA LYS A 2 18.25 -9.74 -59.73
C LYS A 2 17.01 -10.48 -59.20
N ARG A 3 16.98 -11.81 -59.38
CA ARG A 3 15.89 -12.63 -58.85
C ARG A 3 15.94 -12.58 -57.30
N ILE A 4 14.83 -12.17 -56.70
CA ILE A 4 14.69 -12.18 -55.22
C ILE A 4 14.78 -13.65 -54.76
N PRO A 5 15.64 -13.98 -53.76
CA PRO A 5 15.81 -15.36 -53.35
C PRO A 5 14.53 -15.89 -52.67
N PHE A 6 14.26 -17.18 -52.84
CA PHE A 6 13.07 -17.88 -52.34
C PHE A 6 12.79 -17.60 -50.85
N PHE A 7 13.83 -17.56 -50.03
CA PHE A 7 13.71 -17.23 -48.61
C PHE A 7 13.17 -15.85 -48.31
N THR A 8 13.43 -14.88 -49.21
CA THR A 8 12.87 -13.53 -49.05
C THR A 8 11.35 -13.53 -49.31
N TRP A 9 10.89 -14.30 -50.28
CA TRP A 9 9.46 -14.46 -50.54
C TRP A 9 8.76 -15.22 -49.39
N LEU A 10 9.39 -16.22 -48.80
CA LEU A 10 8.87 -16.94 -47.65
C LEU A 10 8.76 -16.04 -46.44
N ALA A 11 9.77 -15.19 -46.16
CA ALA A 11 9.75 -14.22 -45.07
C ALA A 11 8.64 -13.16 -45.26
N ILE A 12 8.45 -12.66 -46.48
CA ILE A 12 7.38 -11.71 -46.79
C ILE A 12 6.00 -12.37 -46.59
N ALA A 13 5.83 -13.61 -47.04
CA ALA A 13 4.57 -14.34 -46.89
C ALA A 13 4.25 -14.61 -45.40
N LEU A 14 5.24 -14.94 -44.58
CA LEU A 14 5.10 -15.11 -43.13
C LEU A 14 4.73 -13.78 -42.44
N LEU A 15 5.41 -12.69 -42.77
CA LEU A 15 5.09 -11.36 -42.24
C LEU A 15 3.69 -10.90 -42.64
N ALA A 16 3.30 -11.09 -43.90
CA ALA A 16 1.95 -10.79 -44.35
C ALA A 16 0.89 -11.66 -43.66
N GLY A 17 1.17 -12.95 -43.49
CA GLY A 17 0.29 -13.88 -42.76
C GLY A 17 0.09 -13.51 -41.29
N THR A 18 1.17 -13.16 -40.58
CA THR A 18 1.10 -12.69 -39.19
C THR A 18 0.39 -11.35 -39.06
N PHE A 19 0.58 -10.45 -40.05
CA PHE A 19 -0.14 -9.17 -40.06
C PHE A 19 -1.65 -9.36 -40.30
N VAL A 20 -2.03 -10.19 -41.25
CA VAL A 20 -3.44 -10.52 -41.53
C VAL A 20 -4.07 -11.23 -40.32
N TYR A 21 -3.36 -12.18 -39.73
CA TYR A 21 -3.81 -12.86 -38.50
C TYR A 21 -4.05 -11.86 -37.36
N SER A 22 -3.09 -10.97 -37.11
CA SER A 22 -3.20 -9.92 -36.07
C SER A 22 -4.35 -8.96 -36.36
N ALA A 23 -4.52 -8.55 -37.64
CA ALA A 23 -5.62 -7.68 -38.06
C ALA A 23 -7.00 -8.37 -37.88
N VAL A 24 -7.12 -9.64 -38.23
CA VAL A 24 -8.35 -10.43 -38.00
C VAL A 24 -8.64 -10.60 -36.53
N ARG A 25 -7.62 -10.87 -35.72
CA ARG A 25 -7.75 -10.96 -34.24
C ARG A 25 -8.18 -9.63 -33.62
N LEU A 26 -7.59 -8.52 -34.06
CA LEU A 26 -7.99 -7.17 -33.65
C LEU A 26 -9.43 -6.84 -34.07
N PHE A 27 -9.80 -7.19 -35.28
CA PHE A 27 -11.17 -7.01 -35.78
C PHE A 27 -12.17 -7.89 -35.03
N GLN A 28 -11.85 -9.15 -34.77
CA GLN A 28 -12.66 -10.03 -33.94
C GLN A 28 -12.76 -9.58 -32.47
N ALA A 29 -11.68 -9.06 -31.89
CA ALA A 29 -11.70 -8.45 -30.58
C ALA A 29 -12.61 -7.21 -30.56
N ARG A 30 -12.54 -6.36 -31.61
CA ARG A 30 -13.38 -5.18 -31.75
C ARG A 30 -14.85 -5.52 -32.01
N THR A 31 -15.14 -6.58 -32.75
CA THR A 31 -16.52 -7.06 -32.98
C THR A 31 -17.11 -7.78 -31.77
N ARG A 32 -16.28 -8.39 -30.90
CA ARG A 32 -16.72 -8.88 -29.59
C ARG A 32 -17.09 -7.76 -28.62
N THR A 33 -16.65 -6.53 -28.89
CA THR A 33 -16.95 -5.31 -28.12
C THR A 33 -18.14 -4.52 -28.70
N ILE A 34 -18.89 -5.06 -29.65
CA ILE A 34 -20.17 -4.45 -30.07
C ILE A 34 -21.18 -4.71 -28.95
N VAL A 35 -21.28 -3.74 -28.09
CA VAL A 35 -22.26 -3.69 -27.01
C VAL A 35 -23.63 -3.45 -27.67
N ALA A 36 -24.65 -4.23 -27.27
CA ALA A 36 -25.99 -4.03 -27.79
C ALA A 36 -26.47 -2.58 -27.54
N PRO A 37 -27.18 -1.95 -28.48
CA PRO A 37 -27.71 -0.61 -28.27
C PRO A 37 -28.48 -0.52 -26.95
N GLY A 38 -28.18 0.46 -26.11
CA GLY A 38 -28.81 0.67 -24.80
C GLY A 38 -28.14 -0.07 -23.64
N THR A 39 -27.00 -0.76 -23.85
CA THR A 39 -26.22 -1.34 -22.75
C THR A 39 -25.33 -0.28 -22.11
N GLU A 40 -25.43 -0.14 -20.79
CA GLU A 40 -24.54 0.69 -19.97
C GLU A 40 -23.22 -0.07 -19.74
N VAL A 41 -22.09 0.52 -20.11
CA VAL A 41 -20.77 -0.10 -19.91
C VAL A 41 -20.06 0.59 -18.77
N ILE A 42 -19.71 -0.15 -17.71
CA ILE A 42 -18.92 0.30 -16.57
C ILE A 42 -17.52 -0.29 -16.70
N ARG A 43 -16.51 0.56 -16.81
CA ARG A 43 -15.11 0.16 -16.86
C ARG A 43 -14.46 0.39 -15.50
N ILE A 44 -13.79 -0.65 -15.00
CA ILE A 44 -13.07 -0.61 -13.73
C ILE A 44 -11.58 -0.88 -13.95
N ALA A 45 -10.72 0.09 -13.63
CA ALA A 45 -9.28 -0.06 -13.77
C ALA A 45 -8.58 -0.19 -12.42
N HIS A 46 -7.62 -1.12 -12.36
CA HIS A 46 -6.81 -1.40 -11.19
C HIS A 46 -5.43 -1.93 -11.60
N TRP A 47 -4.47 -1.90 -10.66
CA TRP A 47 -3.12 -2.45 -10.91
C TRP A 47 -2.89 -3.83 -10.31
N GLN A 48 -3.91 -4.43 -9.71
CA GLN A 48 -3.81 -5.73 -9.06
C GLN A 48 -3.75 -6.84 -10.12
N LEU A 49 -2.60 -7.49 -10.21
CA LEU A 49 -2.37 -8.59 -11.13
C LEU A 49 -2.22 -9.93 -10.40
N GLU A 50 -2.32 -9.89 -9.10
CA GLU A 50 -2.18 -11.04 -8.22
C GLU A 50 -3.25 -12.10 -8.55
N PRO A 51 -2.85 -13.39 -8.56
CA PRO A 51 -3.78 -14.49 -8.79
C PRO A 51 -4.96 -14.45 -7.80
N GLY A 52 -6.15 -14.74 -8.29
CA GLY A 52 -7.39 -14.72 -7.52
C GLY A 52 -8.10 -13.38 -7.49
N VAL A 53 -7.40 -12.24 -7.60
CA VAL A 53 -8.04 -10.91 -7.54
C VAL A 53 -8.87 -10.63 -8.79
N ARG A 54 -8.30 -10.87 -9.97
CA ARG A 54 -9.01 -10.68 -11.24
C ARG A 54 -10.19 -11.63 -11.39
N GLU A 55 -9.99 -12.87 -10.99
CA GLU A 55 -11.01 -13.91 -11.00
C GLU A 55 -12.17 -13.56 -10.05
N ALA A 56 -11.86 -12.99 -8.87
CA ALA A 56 -12.87 -12.52 -7.92
C ALA A 56 -13.68 -11.36 -8.47
N LEU A 57 -13.01 -10.35 -9.04
CA LEU A 57 -13.69 -9.22 -9.68
C LEU A 57 -14.56 -9.64 -10.86
N ASP A 58 -14.05 -10.54 -11.73
CA ASP A 58 -14.83 -11.08 -12.86
C ASP A 58 -16.06 -11.87 -12.38
N ALA A 59 -15.92 -12.70 -11.35
CA ALA A 59 -17.03 -13.47 -10.80
C ALA A 59 -18.09 -12.57 -10.17
N ILE A 60 -17.70 -11.48 -9.50
CA ILE A 60 -18.63 -10.50 -8.94
C ILE A 60 -19.29 -9.66 -10.05
N ALA A 61 -18.51 -9.26 -11.06
CA ALA A 61 -19.05 -8.57 -12.23
C ALA A 61 -20.10 -9.41 -12.96
N GLN A 62 -19.88 -10.72 -13.10
CA GLN A 62 -20.87 -11.64 -13.69
C GLN A 62 -22.15 -11.72 -12.85
N ASP A 63 -22.05 -11.82 -11.51
CA ASP A 63 -23.21 -11.80 -10.63
C ASP A 63 -24.00 -10.49 -10.77
N TYR A 64 -23.30 -9.35 -10.84
CA TYR A 64 -23.94 -8.05 -11.03
C TYR A 64 -24.64 -7.93 -12.38
N MET A 65 -24.00 -8.38 -13.46
CA MET A 65 -24.59 -8.38 -14.80
C MET A 65 -25.80 -9.32 -14.90
N ALA A 66 -25.83 -10.41 -14.13
CA ALA A 66 -27.00 -11.28 -14.05
C ALA A 66 -28.21 -10.59 -13.40
N LEU A 67 -27.98 -9.69 -12.43
CA LEU A 67 -29.04 -8.86 -11.83
C LEU A 67 -29.44 -7.68 -12.74
N HIS A 68 -28.52 -7.21 -13.58
CA HIS A 68 -28.67 -6.04 -14.43
C HIS A 68 -28.33 -6.38 -15.91
N PRO A 69 -29.21 -7.08 -16.65
CA PRO A 69 -28.89 -7.60 -18.00
C PRO A 69 -28.55 -6.53 -19.05
N HIS A 70 -28.91 -5.27 -18.80
CA HIS A 70 -28.57 -4.11 -19.63
C HIS A 70 -27.24 -3.45 -19.24
N VAL A 71 -26.52 -3.99 -18.25
CA VAL A 71 -25.22 -3.47 -17.81
C VAL A 71 -24.12 -4.44 -18.20
N ARG A 72 -22.98 -3.90 -18.58
CA ARG A 72 -21.73 -4.63 -18.80
C ARG A 72 -20.62 -4.03 -17.95
N VAL A 73 -19.97 -4.86 -17.15
CA VAL A 73 -18.80 -4.48 -16.36
C VAL A 73 -17.55 -5.02 -17.06
N GLU A 74 -16.57 -4.15 -17.31
CA GLU A 74 -15.30 -4.47 -17.97
C GLU A 74 -14.14 -4.17 -17.04
N GLN A 75 -13.39 -5.21 -16.67
CA GLN A 75 -12.18 -5.10 -15.86
C GLN A 75 -10.98 -4.71 -16.75
N MET A 76 -10.17 -3.74 -16.30
CA MET A 76 -8.97 -3.23 -16.96
C MET A 76 -7.76 -3.35 -16.03
N PRO A 77 -7.09 -4.52 -15.95
CA PRO A 77 -5.90 -4.69 -15.14
C PRO A 77 -4.68 -4.07 -15.84
N ILE A 78 -4.02 -3.12 -15.20
CA ILE A 78 -2.86 -2.38 -15.70
C ILE A 78 -1.64 -2.69 -14.84
N PRO A 79 -0.49 -3.11 -15.39
CA PRO A 79 0.70 -3.38 -14.59
C PRO A 79 1.13 -2.17 -13.74
N GLY A 80 1.43 -2.39 -12.45
CA GLY A 80 1.74 -1.34 -11.49
C GLY A 80 2.87 -0.40 -11.94
N ARG A 81 3.91 -0.93 -12.62
CA ARG A 81 4.99 -0.12 -13.19
C ARG A 81 4.54 0.86 -14.29
N ALA A 82 3.44 0.56 -14.98
CA ALA A 82 2.88 1.43 -16.02
C ALA A 82 1.73 2.31 -15.49
N TRP A 83 1.21 2.00 -14.30
CA TRP A 83 -0.03 2.55 -13.75
C TRP A 83 -0.04 4.08 -13.72
N VAL A 84 0.96 4.71 -13.11
CA VAL A 84 1.00 6.17 -12.94
C VAL A 84 0.96 6.91 -14.27
N GLN A 85 1.78 6.47 -15.22
CA GLN A 85 1.87 7.10 -16.54
C GLN A 85 0.60 6.86 -17.35
N TRP A 86 0.07 5.65 -17.32
CA TRP A 86 -1.18 5.28 -17.97
C TRP A 86 -2.34 6.11 -17.41
N LEU A 87 -2.49 6.16 -16.09
CA LEU A 87 -3.55 6.90 -15.40
C LEU A 87 -3.54 8.38 -15.80
N ARG A 88 -2.39 9.04 -15.73
CA ARG A 88 -2.25 10.45 -16.13
C ARG A 88 -2.67 10.67 -17.58
N THR A 89 -2.28 9.78 -18.47
CA THR A 89 -2.65 9.86 -19.89
C THR A 89 -4.16 9.74 -20.07
N GLN A 90 -4.81 8.78 -19.39
CA GLN A 90 -6.26 8.59 -19.49
C GLN A 90 -7.04 9.81 -18.91
N LEU A 91 -6.62 10.31 -17.75
CA LEU A 91 -7.28 11.45 -17.10
C LEU A 91 -7.17 12.73 -17.96
N VAL A 92 -5.98 13.04 -18.46
CA VAL A 92 -5.75 14.22 -19.31
C VAL A 92 -6.44 14.08 -20.67
N GLY A 93 -6.44 12.87 -21.23
CA GLY A 93 -7.09 12.57 -22.50
C GLY A 93 -8.61 12.48 -22.45
N GLY A 94 -9.23 12.52 -21.26
CA GLY A 94 -10.68 12.37 -21.09
C GLY A 94 -11.20 10.98 -21.43
N THR A 95 -10.32 9.97 -21.44
CA THR A 95 -10.64 8.56 -21.78
C THR A 95 -10.57 7.63 -20.57
N ALA A 96 -10.52 8.20 -19.36
CA ALA A 96 -10.46 7.47 -18.12
C ALA A 96 -11.66 6.54 -17.92
N PRO A 97 -11.48 5.32 -17.38
CA PRO A 97 -12.56 4.44 -16.97
C PRO A 97 -13.47 5.07 -15.92
N ASP A 98 -14.64 4.45 -15.68
CA ASP A 98 -15.63 4.96 -14.71
C ASP A 98 -15.12 4.84 -13.28
N LEU A 99 -14.53 3.69 -12.93
CA LEU A 99 -13.97 3.41 -11.62
C LEU A 99 -12.45 3.17 -11.75
N ILE A 100 -11.69 3.80 -10.88
CA ILE A 100 -10.22 3.70 -10.86
C ILE A 100 -9.75 3.42 -9.45
N GLU A 101 -8.86 2.44 -9.29
CA GLU A 101 -8.19 2.17 -8.03
C GLU A 101 -7.28 3.36 -7.65
N LEU A 102 -7.46 3.88 -6.44
CA LEU A 102 -6.73 5.02 -5.91
C LEU A 102 -5.54 4.57 -5.04
N ALA A 103 -4.48 5.37 -5.03
CA ALA A 103 -3.35 5.19 -4.13
C ALA A 103 -2.78 6.55 -3.71
N SER A 104 -2.40 6.71 -2.44
CA SER A 104 -1.96 7.98 -1.87
C SER A 104 -0.83 8.66 -2.65
N TYR A 105 0.14 7.88 -3.13
CA TYR A 105 1.28 8.40 -3.89
C TYR A 105 0.96 8.78 -5.34
N ASN A 106 -0.22 8.40 -5.83
CA ASN A 106 -0.63 8.61 -7.22
C ASN A 106 -1.74 9.65 -7.38
N ASN A 107 -2.34 10.11 -6.29
CA ASN A 107 -3.56 10.91 -6.29
C ASN A 107 -3.37 12.22 -5.52
N PRO A 108 -2.55 13.18 -6.03
CA PRO A 108 -2.45 14.49 -5.43
C PRO A 108 -3.81 15.23 -5.48
N ASP A 109 -3.99 16.17 -4.56
CA ASP A 109 -5.24 16.91 -4.35
C ASP A 109 -5.81 17.52 -5.63
N ASP A 110 -4.96 18.13 -6.46
CA ASP A 110 -5.34 18.73 -7.72
C ASP A 110 -5.87 17.71 -8.71
N MET A 111 -5.31 16.50 -8.72
CA MET A 111 -5.79 15.42 -9.57
C MET A 111 -7.14 14.91 -9.10
N LEU A 112 -7.31 14.69 -7.79
CA LEU A 112 -8.61 14.28 -7.21
C LEU A 112 -9.67 15.33 -7.48
N ALA A 113 -9.40 16.59 -7.15
CA ALA A 113 -10.35 17.68 -7.36
C ALA A 113 -10.75 17.90 -8.82
N ARG A 114 -9.84 17.64 -9.75
CA ARG A 114 -10.05 17.89 -11.18
C ARG A 114 -10.76 16.73 -11.89
N TYR A 115 -10.37 15.49 -11.58
CA TYR A 115 -10.74 14.34 -12.39
C TYR A 115 -11.66 13.35 -11.70
N PHE A 116 -11.86 13.46 -10.39
CA PHE A 116 -12.70 12.54 -9.63
C PHE A 116 -13.92 13.23 -9.03
N THR A 117 -14.98 12.46 -8.86
CA THR A 117 -16.20 12.90 -8.18
C THR A 117 -16.13 12.44 -6.73
N PRO A 118 -16.32 13.33 -5.74
CA PRO A 118 -16.46 12.92 -4.36
C PRO A 118 -17.64 11.97 -4.17
N ILE A 119 -17.43 10.91 -3.39
CA ILE A 119 -18.48 9.91 -3.12
C ILE A 119 -19.07 10.03 -1.71
N THR A 120 -18.76 11.12 -1.01
CA THR A 120 -19.18 11.37 0.38
C THR A 120 -20.69 11.22 0.57
N ALA A 121 -21.51 11.80 -0.33
CA ALA A 121 -22.97 11.73 -0.21
C ALA A 121 -23.47 10.28 -0.27
N TRP A 122 -22.97 9.47 -1.21
CA TRP A 122 -23.37 8.07 -1.33
C TRP A 122 -22.89 7.21 -0.15
N LEU A 123 -21.79 7.55 0.49
CA LEU A 123 -21.28 6.84 1.66
C LEU A 123 -22.14 7.07 2.92
N GLU A 124 -22.89 8.17 2.98
CA GLU A 124 -23.84 8.43 4.07
C GLU A 124 -25.22 7.74 3.88
N GLU A 125 -25.47 7.15 2.73
CA GLU A 125 -26.66 6.37 2.45
C GLU A 125 -26.44 4.89 2.76
N PRO A 126 -27.48 4.11 3.11
CA PRO A 126 -27.37 2.67 3.23
C PRO A 126 -26.98 1.99 1.91
N ASN A 127 -26.26 0.88 2.02
CA ASN A 127 -25.96 0.03 0.86
C ASN A 127 -27.15 -0.89 0.56
N PRO A 128 -27.88 -0.73 -0.58
CA PRO A 128 -29.08 -1.48 -0.87
C PRO A 128 -28.85 -3.00 -0.99
N TYR A 129 -27.63 -3.42 -1.30
CA TYR A 129 -27.26 -4.83 -1.41
C TYR A 129 -27.00 -5.52 -0.06
N ASN A 130 -27.14 -4.78 1.05
CA ASN A 130 -27.16 -5.30 2.41
C ASN A 130 -28.58 -5.29 3.02
N ALA A 131 -29.64 -5.15 2.21
CA ALA A 131 -31.02 -5.06 2.70
C ALA A 131 -31.46 -6.30 3.50
N ASP A 132 -30.93 -7.47 3.14
CA ASP A 132 -31.21 -8.74 3.83
C ASP A 132 -30.31 -8.97 5.06
N GLU A 133 -29.42 -8.03 5.39
CA GLU A 133 -28.49 -8.13 6.51
C GLU A 133 -28.97 -7.25 7.69
N PRO A 134 -29.60 -7.83 8.73
CA PRO A 134 -30.29 -7.06 9.77
C PRO A 134 -29.39 -6.06 10.53
N ASP A 135 -28.08 -6.35 10.62
CA ASP A 135 -27.09 -5.53 11.31
C ASP A 135 -26.41 -4.49 10.40
N LEU A 136 -26.67 -4.52 9.08
CA LEU A 136 -26.06 -3.60 8.11
C LEU A 136 -27.07 -2.75 7.34
N ARG A 137 -28.29 -3.23 7.12
CA ARG A 137 -29.27 -2.65 6.18
C ARG A 137 -29.59 -1.17 6.43
N ASP A 138 -29.60 -0.76 7.71
CA ASP A 138 -29.97 0.59 8.13
C ASP A 138 -28.74 1.48 8.40
N LEU A 139 -27.52 0.93 8.26
CA LEU A 139 -26.29 1.68 8.45
C LEU A 139 -25.91 2.45 7.18
N PRO A 140 -25.38 3.68 7.32
CA PRO A 140 -24.67 4.34 6.23
C PRO A 140 -23.60 3.41 5.66
N TRP A 141 -23.40 3.43 4.34
CA TRP A 141 -22.45 2.53 3.66
C TRP A 141 -21.05 2.56 4.28
N ARG A 142 -20.52 3.76 4.61
CA ARG A 142 -19.21 3.89 5.29
C ARG A 142 -19.14 3.15 6.64
N ARG A 143 -20.26 2.93 7.32
CA ARG A 143 -20.34 2.24 8.62
C ARG A 143 -20.49 0.74 8.49
N THR A 144 -20.68 0.21 7.29
CA THR A 144 -20.70 -1.24 7.05
C THR A 144 -19.30 -1.86 7.02
N TYR A 145 -18.26 -1.04 6.95
CA TYR A 145 -16.88 -1.48 6.97
C TYR A 145 -16.45 -1.96 8.37
N ALA A 146 -15.59 -2.98 8.45
CA ALA A 146 -15.10 -3.55 9.70
C ALA A 146 -14.38 -2.50 10.56
N ALA A 147 -13.51 -1.69 9.94
CA ALA A 147 -13.07 -0.41 10.45
C ALA A 147 -13.89 0.67 9.74
N GLU A 148 -14.76 1.38 10.46
CA GLU A 148 -15.60 2.42 9.89
C GLU A 148 -14.74 3.40 9.09
N LEU A 149 -15.20 3.79 7.88
CA LEU A 149 -14.51 4.81 7.10
C LEU A 149 -14.76 6.17 7.75
N VAL A 150 -13.71 6.69 8.35
CA VAL A 150 -13.72 8.00 9.01
C VAL A 150 -12.82 8.99 8.26
N PRO A 151 -13.09 10.29 8.34
CA PRO A 151 -12.14 11.29 7.91
C PRO A 151 -10.81 11.12 8.66
N ALA A 152 -9.73 10.82 7.94
CA ALA A 152 -8.41 10.64 8.51
C ALA A 152 -7.50 11.79 8.05
N PRO A 153 -6.85 12.55 8.96
CA PRO A 153 -6.04 13.72 8.61
C PRO A 153 -4.86 13.37 7.69
N ASP A 154 -4.20 12.25 7.91
CA ASP A 154 -2.99 11.82 7.18
C ASP A 154 -3.16 10.54 6.36
N GLY A 155 -4.38 10.20 6.06
CA GLY A 155 -4.78 9.27 5.01
C GLY A 155 -3.90 8.04 4.80
N PHE A 156 -3.77 7.15 5.79
CA PHE A 156 -3.51 5.74 5.47
C PHE A 156 -4.66 5.14 4.65
N GLY A 157 -5.83 5.81 4.67
CA GLY A 157 -6.92 5.49 3.80
C GLY A 157 -6.85 6.28 2.50
N HIS A 158 -6.40 5.65 1.44
CA HIS A 158 -6.41 6.20 0.08
C HIS A 158 -7.81 6.59 -0.40
N TYR A 159 -8.78 6.61 0.48
CA TYR A 159 -10.19 6.84 0.24
C TYR A 159 -10.68 8.23 0.67
N TYR A 160 -10.03 8.88 1.65
CA TYR A 160 -10.39 10.22 2.12
C TYR A 160 -9.27 11.22 1.82
N ASN A 161 -9.63 12.43 1.39
CA ASN A 161 -8.69 13.52 1.21
C ASN A 161 -8.95 14.61 2.23
N ALA A 162 -8.02 14.78 3.18
CA ALA A 162 -8.14 15.74 4.28
C ALA A 162 -8.11 17.20 3.79
N ASN A 163 -7.41 17.48 2.69
CA ASN A 163 -7.32 18.82 2.14
C ASN A 163 -8.59 19.25 1.41
N LEU A 164 -9.30 18.30 0.79
CA LEU A 164 -10.57 18.53 0.10
C LEU A 164 -11.77 18.23 0.99
N LEU A 165 -11.57 17.61 2.15
CA LEU A 165 -12.58 17.18 3.12
C LEU A 165 -13.67 16.28 2.51
N GLU A 166 -13.25 15.38 1.61
CA GLU A 166 -14.15 14.50 0.87
C GLU A 166 -13.62 13.08 0.81
N PHE A 167 -14.54 12.12 0.77
CA PHE A 167 -14.24 10.75 0.38
C PHE A 167 -14.24 10.64 -1.15
N TYR A 168 -13.19 10.04 -1.68
CA TYR A 168 -13.02 9.82 -3.12
C TYR A 168 -13.03 8.34 -3.49
N GLY A 169 -12.88 7.43 -2.52
CA GLY A 169 -12.81 6.01 -2.79
C GLY A 169 -13.55 5.17 -1.76
N ALA A 170 -13.98 4.00 -2.19
CA ALA A 170 -14.52 2.95 -1.33
C ALA A 170 -13.61 1.72 -1.41
N PRO A 171 -12.96 1.32 -0.29
CA PRO A 171 -12.06 0.17 -0.25
C PRO A 171 -12.82 -1.14 -0.46
N SER A 172 -12.16 -2.14 -1.03
CA SER A 172 -12.77 -3.45 -1.31
C SER A 172 -12.21 -4.58 -0.48
N THR A 173 -11.07 -4.36 0.20
CA THR A 173 -10.35 -5.40 0.96
C THR A 173 -9.46 -4.79 2.04
N LEU A 174 -8.94 -5.65 2.93
CA LEU A 174 -7.85 -5.33 3.85
C LEU A 174 -6.60 -6.12 3.47
N VAL A 175 -5.44 -5.57 3.79
CA VAL A 175 -4.16 -6.26 3.66
C VAL A 175 -3.31 -6.03 4.90
N THR A 176 -2.50 -7.03 5.26
CA THR A 176 -1.55 -6.98 6.37
C THR A 176 -0.18 -7.46 5.88
N VAL A 177 0.81 -7.39 6.73
CA VAL A 177 2.15 -7.90 6.44
C VAL A 177 2.39 -9.15 7.26
N ARG A 178 2.91 -10.21 6.63
CA ARG A 178 3.22 -11.49 7.30
C ARG A 178 4.53 -12.06 6.80
N VAL A 179 5.10 -12.93 7.60
CA VAL A 179 6.21 -13.80 7.18
C VAL A 179 5.60 -15.15 6.79
N PHE A 180 5.62 -15.45 5.50
CA PHE A 180 5.26 -16.76 4.97
C PHE A 180 6.43 -17.71 5.13
N TYR A 181 6.16 -18.99 5.41
CA TYR A 181 7.21 -19.97 5.60
C TYR A 181 6.85 -21.35 5.04
N ASN A 182 7.87 -22.07 4.58
CA ASN A 182 7.76 -23.48 4.18
C ASN A 182 7.81 -24.36 5.43
N ARG A 183 6.68 -25.02 5.75
CA ARG A 183 6.54 -25.86 6.95
C ARG A 183 7.50 -27.04 6.95
N ASP A 184 7.77 -27.63 5.78
CA ASP A 184 8.61 -28.81 5.68
C ASP A 184 10.07 -28.46 5.94
N ILE A 185 10.56 -27.36 5.39
CA ILE A 185 11.93 -26.85 5.66
C ILE A 185 12.08 -26.49 7.15
N ILE A 186 11.11 -25.79 7.73
CA ILE A 186 11.15 -25.44 9.17
C ILE A 186 11.20 -26.70 10.01
N ARG A 187 10.34 -27.70 9.72
CA ARG A 187 10.29 -28.96 10.45
C ARG A 187 11.60 -29.76 10.31
N ALA A 188 12.20 -29.78 9.14
CA ALA A 188 13.48 -30.44 8.90
C ALA A 188 14.64 -29.78 9.69
N ALA A 189 14.60 -28.46 9.82
CA ALA A 189 15.64 -27.71 10.52
C ALA A 189 15.52 -27.73 12.03
N THR A 190 14.28 -27.76 12.58
CA THR A 190 14.01 -27.53 14.02
C THR A 190 13.30 -28.69 14.73
N GLY A 191 12.81 -29.70 13.97
CA GLY A 191 12.01 -30.81 14.50
C GLY A 191 10.53 -30.49 14.69
N GLY A 192 10.08 -29.25 14.42
CA GLY A 192 8.68 -28.81 14.48
C GLY A 192 8.43 -27.64 13.53
N ASP A 193 7.17 -27.23 13.37
CA ASP A 193 6.79 -26.14 12.48
C ASP A 193 6.01 -25.03 13.20
N ARG A 194 6.19 -24.92 14.52
CA ARG A 194 5.59 -23.84 15.32
C ARG A 194 6.23 -22.49 14.93
N PRO A 195 5.42 -21.48 14.61
CA PRO A 195 5.94 -20.15 14.31
C PRO A 195 6.56 -19.50 15.57
N PRO A 196 7.57 -18.64 15.40
CA PRO A 196 8.20 -17.92 16.52
C PRO A 196 7.19 -16.97 17.17
N GLN A 197 7.27 -16.86 18.51
CA GLN A 197 6.39 -16.01 19.32
C GLN A 197 7.11 -14.77 19.85
N THR A 198 8.45 -14.77 19.84
CA THR A 198 9.27 -13.64 20.26
C THR A 198 10.29 -13.28 19.16
N PHE A 199 10.86 -12.09 19.28
CA PHE A 199 11.93 -11.65 18.41
C PHE A 199 13.14 -12.61 18.45
N GLU A 200 13.52 -13.05 19.66
CA GLU A 200 14.63 -13.99 19.87
C GLU A 200 14.35 -15.33 19.23
N GLU A 201 13.12 -15.86 19.36
CA GLU A 201 12.72 -17.09 18.69
C GLU A 201 12.80 -16.94 17.17
N PHE A 202 12.45 -15.77 16.62
CA PHE A 202 12.54 -15.53 15.19
C PHE A 202 14.00 -15.48 14.70
N VAL A 203 14.88 -14.81 15.44
CA VAL A 203 16.33 -14.79 15.14
C VAL A 203 16.92 -16.20 15.28
N ALA A 204 16.57 -16.92 16.36
CA ALA A 204 17.03 -18.31 16.55
C ALA A 204 16.55 -19.26 15.45
N LEU A 205 15.34 -19.06 14.93
CA LEU A 205 14.83 -19.80 13.77
C LEU A 205 15.68 -19.53 12.52
N CYS A 206 16.02 -18.27 12.24
CA CYS A 206 16.92 -17.92 11.13
C CYS A 206 18.30 -18.60 11.29
N GLU A 207 18.85 -18.61 12.51
CA GLU A 207 20.12 -19.27 12.81
C GLU A 207 20.03 -20.79 12.59
N ALA A 208 18.96 -21.44 13.10
CA ALA A 208 18.74 -22.87 12.92
C ALA A 208 18.65 -23.27 11.43
N LEU A 209 17.98 -22.47 10.63
CA LEU A 209 17.87 -22.64 9.17
C LEU A 209 19.22 -22.48 8.47
N GLN A 210 20.02 -21.51 8.88
CA GLN A 210 21.37 -21.32 8.34
C GLN A 210 22.28 -22.51 8.68
N GLN A 211 22.22 -23.00 9.92
CA GLN A 211 22.97 -24.18 10.34
C GLN A 211 22.49 -25.45 9.62
N HIS A 212 21.19 -25.56 9.37
CA HIS A 212 20.63 -26.65 8.58
C HIS A 212 21.19 -26.65 7.14
N ALA A 213 21.15 -25.50 6.46
CA ALA A 213 21.72 -25.34 5.12
C ALA A 213 23.21 -25.71 5.06
N LEU A 214 24.00 -25.30 6.06
CA LEU A 214 25.42 -25.64 6.14
C LEU A 214 25.65 -27.14 6.35
N ARG A 215 24.81 -27.84 7.13
CA ARG A 215 24.93 -29.29 7.37
C ARG A 215 24.52 -30.13 6.17
N THR A 216 23.46 -29.69 5.46
CA THR A 216 22.95 -30.46 4.30
C THR A 216 23.68 -30.12 3.01
N GLY A 217 24.39 -28.99 2.95
CA GLY A 217 25.00 -28.47 1.73
C GLY A 217 23.98 -27.92 0.72
N GLU A 218 22.73 -27.74 1.13
CA GLU A 218 21.67 -27.18 0.29
C GLU A 218 21.82 -25.67 0.11
N PRO A 219 21.51 -25.10 -1.06
CA PRO A 219 21.55 -23.67 -1.30
C PRO A 219 20.31 -22.98 -0.70
N LEU A 220 20.08 -23.17 0.60
CA LEU A 220 18.94 -22.66 1.34
C LEU A 220 19.28 -21.36 2.06
N MET A 221 18.45 -20.34 1.89
CA MET A 221 18.49 -19.10 2.65
C MET A 221 17.40 -19.09 3.73
N PRO A 222 17.69 -18.64 4.97
CA PRO A 222 16.64 -18.48 5.99
C PRO A 222 15.53 -17.53 5.54
N LEU A 223 15.90 -16.37 4.96
CA LEU A 223 14.99 -15.34 4.46
C LEU A 223 15.23 -15.14 2.97
N GLY A 224 14.18 -15.25 2.18
CA GLY A 224 14.16 -14.79 0.79
C GLY A 224 13.92 -13.29 0.70
N GLY A 225 14.47 -12.67 -0.33
CA GLY A 225 14.03 -11.35 -0.68
C GLY A 225 15.08 -10.27 -0.89
N SER A 226 14.60 -9.07 -0.78
CA SER A 226 15.20 -7.81 -1.20
C SER A 226 15.03 -6.75 -0.11
N VAL A 227 15.40 -5.50 -0.41
CA VAL A 227 15.06 -4.34 0.44
C VAL A 227 13.56 -4.28 0.73
N PHE A 228 12.70 -4.59 -0.25
CA PHE A 228 11.25 -4.64 -0.05
C PHE A 228 10.87 -5.63 1.07
N ASN A 229 11.42 -6.83 1.05
CA ASN A 229 11.05 -7.89 1.99
C ASN A 229 11.59 -7.65 3.40
N ILE A 230 12.83 -7.18 3.55
CA ILE A 230 13.38 -6.86 4.88
C ILE A 230 12.60 -5.72 5.55
N THR A 231 12.16 -4.72 4.78
CA THR A 231 11.37 -3.63 5.34
C THR A 231 10.00 -4.10 5.85
N LYS A 232 9.46 -5.19 5.31
CA LYS A 232 8.22 -5.79 5.83
C LYS A 232 8.40 -6.42 7.23
N ILE A 233 9.59 -6.88 7.56
CA ILE A 233 9.93 -7.33 8.91
C ILE A 233 10.20 -6.12 9.82
N THR A 234 11.02 -5.20 9.34
CA THR A 234 11.65 -4.19 10.19
C THR A 234 10.80 -2.94 10.41
N ASP A 235 9.86 -2.60 9.53
CA ASP A 235 9.01 -1.42 9.72
C ASP A 235 8.17 -1.53 11.00
N THR A 236 7.57 -2.70 11.28
CA THR A 236 6.82 -2.95 12.51
C THR A 236 7.71 -2.85 13.75
N LEU A 237 8.91 -3.46 13.69
CA LEU A 237 9.87 -3.44 14.80
C LEU A 237 10.41 -2.02 15.02
N PHE A 238 10.68 -1.29 13.94
CA PHE A 238 11.15 0.09 13.97
C PHE A 238 10.13 1.00 14.67
N ASN A 239 8.86 0.91 14.26
CA ASN A 239 7.81 1.68 14.90
C ASN A 239 7.70 1.34 16.39
N THR A 240 7.75 0.06 16.76
CA THR A 240 7.66 -0.37 18.18
C THR A 240 8.78 0.23 19.03
N VAL A 241 10.02 0.19 18.57
CA VAL A 241 11.21 0.68 19.33
C VAL A 241 11.29 2.22 19.38
N THR A 242 10.42 2.94 18.70
CA THR A 242 10.43 4.41 18.67
C THR A 242 9.15 5.05 19.21
N GLN A 243 8.25 4.28 19.82
CA GLN A 243 6.95 4.76 20.29
C GLN A 243 7.05 5.92 21.29
N LYS A 244 7.86 5.78 22.34
CA LYS A 244 8.03 6.85 23.34
C LYS A 244 8.68 8.09 22.73
N LEU A 245 9.66 7.92 21.82
CA LEU A 245 10.25 9.03 21.10
C LEU A 245 9.20 9.77 20.25
N ALA A 246 8.32 9.04 19.57
CA ALA A 246 7.25 9.67 18.81
C ALA A 246 6.33 10.52 19.68
N LEU A 247 5.94 10.03 20.87
CA LEU A 247 5.14 10.82 21.83
C LEU A 247 5.85 12.07 22.33
N GLU A 248 7.18 12.03 22.48
CA GLU A 248 7.96 13.22 22.87
C GLU A 248 8.05 14.27 21.77
N LEU A 249 7.93 13.84 20.51
CA LEU A 249 8.05 14.66 19.32
C LEU A 249 6.71 15.10 18.72
N ASP A 250 5.60 14.54 19.20
CA ASP A 250 4.23 14.90 18.83
C ASP A 250 3.89 16.28 19.39
N TYR A 251 4.00 17.32 18.55
CA TYR A 251 3.66 18.68 18.90
C TYR A 251 2.16 18.94 18.91
N GLY A 252 1.44 18.20 18.07
CA GLY A 252 -0.01 18.26 17.95
C GLY A 252 -0.72 17.68 19.17
N ARG A 253 -0.08 16.77 19.89
CA ARG A 253 -0.63 15.98 21.00
C ARG A 253 -1.91 15.25 20.63
N ASP A 254 -1.97 14.79 19.38
CA ASP A 254 -3.10 14.03 18.83
C ASP A 254 -2.80 12.53 18.75
N LEU A 255 -1.64 12.09 19.24
CA LEU A 255 -1.11 10.72 19.22
C LEU A 255 -0.76 10.24 17.80
N GLU A 256 -0.75 11.14 16.82
CA GLU A 256 -0.25 10.89 15.48
C GLU A 256 1.09 11.62 15.29
N PHE A 257 2.10 10.91 14.83
CA PHE A 257 3.39 11.52 14.52
C PHE A 257 3.50 11.72 13.00
N SER A 258 3.09 12.89 12.56
CA SER A 258 2.96 13.23 11.15
C SER A 258 4.33 13.33 10.45
N ARG A 259 4.29 13.26 9.10
CA ARG A 259 5.48 13.51 8.28
C ARG A 259 6.08 14.89 8.53
N HIS A 260 5.24 15.91 8.71
CA HIS A 260 5.68 17.27 8.99
C HIS A 260 6.43 17.35 10.33
N GLU A 261 5.88 16.77 11.39
CA GLU A 261 6.52 16.71 12.69
C GLU A 261 7.82 15.94 12.66
N THR A 262 7.86 14.82 11.92
CA THR A 262 9.08 14.03 11.70
C THR A 262 10.19 14.88 11.08
N MET A 263 9.90 15.63 10.00
CA MET A 263 10.87 16.51 9.35
C MET A 263 11.32 17.67 10.23
N LEU A 264 10.34 18.35 10.85
CA LEU A 264 10.58 19.55 11.65
C LEU A 264 11.38 19.24 12.92
N SER A 265 11.05 18.16 13.62
CA SER A 265 11.77 17.71 14.80
C SER A 265 13.21 17.28 14.48
N TYR A 266 13.42 16.62 13.33
CA TYR A 266 14.76 16.31 12.83
C TYR A 266 15.59 17.58 12.59
N ALA A 267 15.06 18.51 11.81
CA ALA A 267 15.75 19.75 11.47
C ALA A 267 16.06 20.63 12.68
N ARG A 268 15.26 20.52 13.75
CA ARG A 268 15.49 21.16 15.05
C ARG A 268 16.43 20.40 15.98
N GLY A 269 17.04 19.31 15.50
CA GLY A 269 17.96 18.49 16.29
C GLY A 269 17.31 17.71 17.44
N ARG A 270 15.98 17.54 17.41
CA ARG A 270 15.25 16.81 18.46
C ARG A 270 15.45 15.29 18.33
N TRP A 271 15.74 14.81 17.15
CA TRP A 271 16.18 13.45 16.86
C TRP A 271 17.10 13.43 15.64
N SER A 272 17.83 12.33 15.48
CA SER A 272 18.71 12.07 14.35
C SER A 272 18.93 10.55 14.21
N LEU A 273 19.70 10.12 13.22
CA LEU A 273 20.12 8.72 13.13
C LEU A 273 20.93 8.24 14.33
N HIS A 274 21.56 9.17 15.09
CA HIS A 274 22.30 8.88 16.33
C HIS A 274 21.39 8.76 17.56
N THR A 275 20.11 9.13 17.48
CA THR A 275 19.19 9.02 18.61
C THR A 275 19.08 7.57 19.09
N PRO A 276 19.20 7.28 20.40
CA PRO A 276 19.26 5.90 20.90
C PRO A 276 18.14 5.00 20.40
N ALA A 277 16.89 5.47 20.42
CA ALA A 277 15.74 4.72 19.90
C ALA A 277 15.89 4.38 18.42
N VAL A 278 16.32 5.34 17.58
CA VAL A 278 16.53 5.15 16.14
C VAL A 278 17.70 4.19 15.89
N ARG A 279 18.79 4.33 16.62
CA ARG A 279 19.93 3.42 16.55
C ARG A 279 19.51 1.98 16.91
N ARG A 280 18.73 1.79 17.98
CA ARG A 280 18.16 0.47 18.35
C ARG A 280 17.27 -0.10 17.25
N SER A 281 16.49 0.73 16.57
CA SER A 281 15.68 0.29 15.45
C SER A 281 16.53 -0.20 14.26
N LEU A 282 17.66 0.45 13.96
CA LEU A 282 18.62 -0.02 12.94
C LEU A 282 19.23 -1.38 13.31
N GLU A 283 19.43 -1.67 14.60
CA GLU A 283 19.91 -2.97 15.06
C GLU A 283 18.90 -4.10 14.77
N THR A 284 17.60 -3.81 14.62
CA THR A 284 16.61 -4.81 14.17
C THR A 284 16.82 -5.20 12.71
N ILE A 285 17.23 -4.25 11.86
CA ILE A 285 17.59 -4.56 10.45
C ILE A 285 18.86 -5.40 10.41
N GLU A 286 19.89 -5.00 11.17
CA GLU A 286 21.15 -5.73 11.28
C GLU A 286 20.94 -7.19 11.70
N ALA A 287 20.01 -7.43 12.64
CA ALA A 287 19.71 -8.77 13.13
C ALA A 287 19.23 -9.74 12.02
N PHE A 288 18.47 -9.24 11.04
CA PHE A 288 17.91 -10.06 9.95
C PHE A 288 18.68 -9.98 8.63
N ALA A 289 19.38 -8.87 8.36
CA ALA A 289 20.04 -8.63 7.09
C ALA A 289 21.10 -9.70 6.73
N ARG A 290 21.73 -10.31 7.75
CA ARG A 290 22.70 -11.41 7.59
C ARG A 290 22.10 -12.72 7.04
N TYR A 291 20.78 -12.89 7.14
CA TYR A 291 20.06 -14.09 6.72
C TYR A 291 19.41 -13.95 5.34
N LEU A 292 19.56 -12.80 4.71
CA LEU A 292 19.11 -12.53 3.35
C LEU A 292 20.16 -13.04 2.31
N PRO A 293 19.74 -13.28 1.06
CA PRO A 293 20.64 -13.72 0.02
C PRO A 293 21.74 -12.69 -0.27
N PRO A 294 22.94 -13.13 -0.71
CA PRO A 294 23.97 -12.19 -1.16
C PRO A 294 23.46 -11.22 -2.22
N GLY A 295 23.80 -9.94 -2.09
CA GLY A 295 23.35 -8.90 -3.02
C GLY A 295 21.86 -8.50 -2.90
N TRP A 296 21.18 -8.86 -1.82
CA TRP A 296 19.75 -8.61 -1.58
C TRP A 296 19.30 -7.15 -1.79
N VAL A 297 20.20 -6.18 -1.60
CA VAL A 297 19.88 -4.76 -1.84
C VAL A 297 19.65 -4.43 -3.32
N GLN A 298 20.07 -5.29 -4.24
CA GLN A 298 19.87 -5.15 -5.68
C GLN A 298 18.77 -6.02 -6.24
N LEU A 299 18.23 -6.93 -5.41
CA LEU A 299 17.13 -7.81 -5.80
C LEU A 299 15.79 -7.08 -5.75
N GLY A 300 14.87 -7.48 -6.63
CA GLY A 300 13.48 -7.03 -6.61
C GLY A 300 12.59 -7.89 -5.71
N ARG A 301 11.35 -7.45 -5.54
CA ARG A 301 10.29 -8.19 -4.82
C ARG A 301 10.07 -9.58 -5.43
N GLU A 302 10.05 -9.64 -6.75
CA GLU A 302 9.79 -10.86 -7.52
C GLU A 302 10.89 -11.90 -7.32
N ASP A 303 12.15 -11.48 -7.16
CA ASP A 303 13.27 -12.39 -6.89
C ASP A 303 13.07 -13.12 -5.55
N GLY A 304 12.65 -12.39 -4.50
CA GLY A 304 12.32 -12.97 -3.21
C GLY A 304 11.18 -13.98 -3.28
N MET A 305 10.13 -13.67 -4.03
CA MET A 305 9.00 -14.57 -4.28
C MET A 305 9.45 -15.86 -4.97
N MET A 306 10.25 -15.73 -6.03
CA MET A 306 10.77 -16.89 -6.75
C MET A 306 11.69 -17.76 -5.88
N GLN A 307 12.54 -17.15 -5.04
CA GLN A 307 13.38 -17.90 -4.10
C GLN A 307 12.54 -18.74 -3.14
N PHE A 308 11.45 -18.18 -2.62
CA PHE A 308 10.54 -18.87 -1.71
C PHE A 308 9.79 -20.02 -2.40
N LEU A 309 9.15 -19.73 -3.54
CA LEU A 309 8.38 -20.74 -4.29
C LEU A 309 9.24 -21.91 -4.81
N GLN A 310 10.52 -21.66 -5.06
CA GLN A 310 11.49 -22.69 -5.45
C GLN A 310 12.09 -23.45 -4.26
N GLY A 311 11.67 -23.20 -3.02
CA GLY A 311 12.23 -23.81 -1.82
C GLY A 311 13.67 -23.39 -1.51
N ARG A 312 14.20 -22.36 -2.19
CA ARG A 312 15.55 -21.83 -1.94
C ARG A 312 15.60 -20.83 -0.80
N ALA A 313 14.45 -20.35 -0.34
CA ALA A 313 14.29 -19.57 0.88
C ALA A 313 13.23 -20.23 1.76
N ALA A 314 13.54 -20.39 3.05
CA ALA A 314 12.63 -20.99 4.02
C ALA A 314 11.46 -20.07 4.38
N MET A 315 11.70 -18.74 4.39
CA MET A 315 10.74 -17.73 4.78
C MET A 315 10.77 -16.55 3.81
N LEU A 316 9.61 -15.87 3.66
CA LEU A 316 9.43 -14.66 2.85
C LEU A 316 8.53 -13.67 3.59
N ALA A 317 9.03 -12.49 3.89
CA ALA A 317 8.19 -11.41 4.41
C ALA A 317 7.56 -10.62 3.25
N THR A 318 6.24 -10.55 3.22
CA THR A 318 5.49 -9.79 2.22
C THR A 318 4.10 -9.45 2.75
N GLY A 319 3.31 -8.72 1.96
CA GLY A 319 1.91 -8.48 2.30
C GLY A 319 1.00 -9.65 1.94
N THR A 320 -0.15 -9.69 2.59
CA THR A 320 -1.18 -10.70 2.32
C THR A 320 -1.80 -10.59 0.93
N TRP A 321 -1.48 -9.52 0.18
CA TRP A 321 -1.78 -9.43 -1.25
C TRP A 321 -1.10 -10.52 -2.09
N ASP A 322 0.02 -11.08 -1.65
CA ASP A 322 0.71 -12.19 -2.33
C ASP A 322 0.15 -13.57 -1.93
N ALA A 323 -0.73 -13.62 -0.92
CA ALA A 323 -1.19 -14.88 -0.31
C ALA A 323 -1.84 -15.82 -1.34
N GLY A 324 -2.73 -15.31 -2.19
CA GLY A 324 -3.37 -16.11 -3.25
C GLY A 324 -2.33 -16.77 -4.17
N GLY A 325 -1.37 -15.98 -4.64
CA GLY A 325 -0.28 -16.47 -5.49
C GLY A 325 0.62 -17.48 -4.80
N ILE A 326 0.98 -17.25 -3.55
CA ILE A 326 1.81 -18.16 -2.75
C ILE A 326 1.08 -19.49 -2.52
N LEU A 327 -0.16 -19.45 -2.05
CA LEU A 327 -0.94 -20.64 -1.72
C LEU A 327 -1.30 -21.49 -2.95
N MET A 328 -1.40 -20.87 -4.14
CA MET A 328 -1.69 -21.58 -5.39
C MET A 328 -0.45 -22.16 -6.06
N GLN A 329 0.73 -21.57 -5.88
CA GLN A 329 1.93 -21.91 -6.62
C GLN A 329 2.95 -22.72 -5.80
N ALA A 330 2.87 -22.66 -4.47
CA ALA A 330 3.75 -23.46 -3.63
C ALA A 330 3.37 -24.94 -3.72
N ASP A 331 4.36 -25.80 -3.96
CA ASP A 331 4.24 -27.27 -3.97
C ASP A 331 4.50 -27.90 -2.59
N PHE A 332 4.55 -27.07 -1.55
CA PHE A 332 4.78 -27.43 -0.15
C PHE A 332 3.75 -26.78 0.77
N PRO A 333 3.55 -27.31 2.00
CA PRO A 333 2.66 -26.68 2.98
C PRO A 333 3.19 -25.32 3.44
N VAL A 334 2.39 -24.27 3.24
CA VAL A 334 2.72 -22.90 3.64
C VAL A 334 2.13 -22.59 5.00
N GLY A 335 2.91 -21.94 5.86
CA GLY A 335 2.44 -21.27 7.06
C GLY A 335 2.68 -19.76 6.96
N ALA A 336 2.06 -19.00 7.86
CA ALA A 336 2.33 -17.58 7.99
C ALA A 336 2.28 -17.17 9.47
N PHE A 337 3.09 -16.16 9.82
CA PHE A 337 3.07 -15.58 11.14
C PHE A 337 3.29 -14.06 11.06
N GLN A 338 2.80 -13.37 12.07
CA GLN A 338 3.08 -11.95 12.29
C GLN A 338 4.49 -11.80 12.85
N VAL A 339 5.22 -10.77 12.43
CA VAL A 339 6.49 -10.42 13.05
C VAL A 339 6.27 -10.21 14.55
N PRO A 340 6.95 -11.00 15.43
CA PRO A 340 6.71 -10.90 16.87
C PRO A 340 7.06 -9.51 17.39
N PRO A 341 6.12 -8.83 18.08
CA PRO A 341 6.38 -7.51 18.63
C PRO A 341 7.29 -7.58 19.87
N PHE A 342 7.97 -6.48 20.17
CA PHE A 342 8.72 -6.37 21.42
C PHE A 342 7.76 -6.14 22.60
N PRO A 343 7.92 -6.88 23.71
CA PRO A 343 7.24 -6.55 24.96
C PRO A 343 7.89 -5.31 25.60
N ARG A 344 7.11 -4.61 26.43
CA ARG A 344 7.54 -3.38 27.09
C ARG A 344 8.76 -3.58 28.02
N ASP A 345 8.92 -4.74 28.58
CA ASP A 345 10.01 -5.13 29.48
C ASP A 345 11.19 -5.81 28.77
N HIS A 346 11.21 -5.78 27.43
CA HIS A 346 12.29 -6.37 26.67
C HIS A 346 13.65 -5.70 27.03
N PRO A 347 14.69 -6.47 27.43
CA PRO A 347 15.90 -5.93 28.04
C PRO A 347 16.70 -4.99 27.11
N ARG A 348 16.61 -5.18 25.78
CA ARG A 348 17.33 -4.38 24.79
C ARG A 348 16.47 -3.33 24.10
N PHE A 349 15.20 -3.63 23.85
CA PHE A 349 14.33 -2.81 23.00
C PHE A 349 13.14 -2.20 23.76
N GLY A 350 12.89 -2.61 25.02
CA GLY A 350 11.74 -2.17 25.81
C GLY A 350 11.82 -0.74 26.32
N GLU A 351 13.01 -0.16 26.41
CA GLU A 351 13.22 1.21 26.93
C GLU A 351 12.32 2.24 26.23
N TRP A 352 12.21 2.15 24.90
CA TRP A 352 11.44 3.07 24.06
C TRP A 352 10.09 2.52 23.60
N THR A 353 9.75 1.32 24.03
CA THR A 353 8.54 0.59 23.65
C THR A 353 7.42 0.86 24.65
N LEU A 354 6.20 1.12 24.16
CA LEU A 354 4.97 1.15 24.95
C LEU A 354 4.27 -0.21 24.94
N GLY A 355 4.35 -0.92 23.83
CA GLY A 355 3.73 -2.20 23.59
C GLY A 355 3.77 -2.58 22.10
N PRO A 356 2.99 -3.58 21.70
CA PRO A 356 2.97 -4.00 20.30
C PRO A 356 2.52 -2.86 19.38
N ALA A 357 3.04 -2.85 18.16
CA ALA A 357 2.52 -1.96 17.13
C ALA A 357 1.15 -2.45 16.68
N SER A 358 0.15 -1.56 16.72
CA SER A 358 -1.20 -1.86 16.26
C SER A 358 -1.27 -1.88 14.74
N GLU A 359 -2.06 -2.80 14.21
CA GLU A 359 -2.48 -2.84 12.81
C GLU A 359 -3.94 -2.36 12.63
N ALA A 360 -4.52 -1.68 13.65
CA ALA A 360 -5.92 -1.21 13.62
C ALA A 360 -6.18 -0.18 12.51
N ALA A 361 -5.18 0.65 12.19
CA ALA A 361 -5.22 1.59 11.07
C ALA A 361 -4.80 0.95 9.74
N THR A 362 -4.85 -0.37 9.66
CA THR A 362 -4.29 -1.14 8.57
C THR A 362 -5.09 -0.94 7.29
N PHE A 363 -4.36 -0.87 6.28
CA PHE A 363 -4.59 -0.75 4.87
C PHE A 363 -5.93 -1.29 4.37
N ALA A 364 -6.98 -0.47 4.46
CA ALA A 364 -8.10 -0.61 3.56
C ALA A 364 -7.56 -0.46 2.13
N ALA A 365 -7.46 -1.56 1.42
CA ALA A 365 -6.84 -1.65 0.10
C ALA A 365 -7.87 -1.66 -1.03
N MET A 366 -7.39 -1.45 -2.25
CA MET A 366 -8.22 -1.36 -3.46
C MET A 366 -9.39 -0.36 -3.32
N PRO A 367 -9.16 0.88 -2.89
CA PRO A 367 -10.22 1.88 -2.91
C PRO A 367 -10.49 2.30 -4.35
N PHE A 368 -11.74 2.13 -4.81
CA PHE A 368 -12.16 2.59 -6.13
C PHE A 368 -12.80 3.96 -6.04
N GLY A 369 -12.31 4.89 -6.86
CA GLY A 369 -12.85 6.23 -7.03
C GLY A 369 -13.61 6.37 -8.34
N LEU A 370 -14.67 7.19 -8.31
CA LEU A 370 -15.49 7.53 -9.47
C LEU A 370 -14.83 8.66 -10.27
N THR A 371 -14.61 8.46 -11.56
CA THR A 371 -14.09 9.54 -12.42
C THR A 371 -15.19 10.51 -12.79
N ARG A 372 -14.84 11.79 -12.90
CA ARG A 372 -15.79 12.86 -13.25
C ARG A 372 -16.36 12.72 -14.66
N ASN A 373 -15.64 12.07 -15.56
CA ASN A 373 -16.05 11.87 -16.96
C ASN A 373 -16.85 10.58 -17.18
N SER A 374 -17.20 9.85 -16.11
CA SER A 374 -18.07 8.69 -16.22
C SER A 374 -19.39 9.06 -16.90
N GLN A 375 -19.78 8.24 -17.88
CA GLN A 375 -21.05 8.42 -18.57
C GLN A 375 -22.24 7.84 -17.77
N HIS A 376 -21.94 6.96 -16.81
CA HIS A 376 -22.93 6.26 -16.00
C HIS A 376 -22.57 6.32 -14.50
N PRO A 377 -22.42 7.51 -13.89
CA PRO A 377 -21.89 7.67 -12.54
C PRO A 377 -22.73 6.92 -11.48
N GLU A 378 -24.05 7.01 -11.56
CA GLU A 378 -24.96 6.30 -10.63
C GLU A 378 -24.80 4.77 -10.75
N ARG A 379 -24.66 4.26 -11.97
CA ARG A 379 -24.46 2.83 -12.21
C ARG A 379 -23.09 2.36 -11.74
N ALA A 380 -22.06 3.19 -11.89
CA ALA A 380 -20.72 2.88 -11.39
C ALA A 380 -20.72 2.81 -9.84
N ILE A 381 -21.39 3.73 -9.17
CA ILE A 381 -21.55 3.70 -7.70
C ILE A 381 -22.40 2.50 -7.27
N ASP A 382 -23.46 2.18 -8.00
CA ASP A 382 -24.31 1.01 -7.72
C ASP A 382 -23.50 -0.29 -7.80
N PHE A 383 -22.64 -0.44 -8.83
CA PHE A 383 -21.70 -1.56 -8.92
C PHE A 383 -20.70 -1.57 -7.75
N LEU A 384 -20.18 -0.41 -7.35
CA LEU A 384 -19.25 -0.32 -6.22
C LEU A 384 -19.92 -0.69 -4.88
N ARG A 385 -21.19 -0.32 -4.68
CA ARG A 385 -22.03 -0.77 -3.55
C ARG A 385 -22.24 -2.29 -3.60
N PHE A 386 -22.50 -2.86 -4.79
CA PHE A 386 -22.59 -4.30 -4.95
C PHE A 386 -21.30 -5.02 -4.61
N LEU A 387 -20.15 -4.55 -5.13
CA LEU A 387 -18.82 -5.10 -4.86
C LEU A 387 -18.50 -5.11 -3.35
N THR A 388 -18.91 -4.08 -2.63
CA THR A 388 -18.70 -3.90 -1.20
C THR A 388 -19.92 -4.27 -0.34
N SER A 389 -20.85 -5.05 -0.87
CA SER A 389 -21.86 -5.72 -0.06
C SER A 389 -21.26 -6.89 0.71
N ARG A 390 -21.88 -7.32 1.82
CA ARG A 390 -21.41 -8.46 2.61
C ARG A 390 -21.22 -9.71 1.75
N LYS A 391 -22.20 -10.03 0.93
CA LYS A 391 -22.20 -11.21 0.05
C LYS A 391 -21.05 -11.17 -0.98
N SER A 392 -20.91 -10.06 -1.69
CA SER A 392 -19.87 -9.91 -2.70
C SER A 392 -18.47 -9.84 -2.08
N ASN A 393 -18.33 -9.18 -0.92
CA ASN A 393 -17.06 -9.12 -0.21
C ASN A 393 -16.62 -10.48 0.35
N ALA A 394 -17.57 -11.31 0.80
CA ALA A 394 -17.29 -12.70 1.16
C ALA A 394 -16.80 -13.53 -0.05
N LYS A 395 -17.45 -13.39 -1.20
CA LYS A 395 -17.04 -14.04 -2.45
C LYS A 395 -15.66 -13.56 -2.91
N PHE A 396 -15.39 -12.24 -2.82
CA PHE A 396 -14.09 -11.68 -3.14
C PHE A 396 -12.98 -12.29 -2.27
N ALA A 397 -13.19 -12.28 -0.95
CA ALA A 397 -12.22 -12.80 0.01
C ALA A 397 -11.94 -14.30 -0.22
N GLU A 398 -12.99 -15.11 -0.44
CA GLU A 398 -12.82 -16.56 -0.66
C GLU A 398 -12.03 -16.88 -1.92
N ILE A 399 -12.25 -16.16 -3.02
CA ILE A 399 -11.53 -16.40 -4.29
C ILE A 399 -10.10 -15.85 -4.23
N SER A 400 -9.94 -14.61 -3.79
CA SER A 400 -8.65 -13.92 -3.78
C SER A 400 -7.73 -14.34 -2.63
N LYS A 401 -8.29 -14.90 -1.55
CA LYS A 401 -7.63 -15.14 -0.25
C LYS A 401 -7.15 -13.85 0.43
N TRP A 402 -7.68 -12.69 0.01
CA TRP A 402 -7.45 -11.43 0.68
C TRP A 402 -8.47 -11.24 1.82
N LEU A 403 -8.11 -10.39 2.79
CA LEU A 403 -8.95 -10.16 3.95
C LEU A 403 -10.20 -9.35 3.57
N PRO A 404 -11.37 -9.74 4.09
CA PRO A 404 -12.59 -8.97 3.89
C PRO A 404 -12.54 -7.63 4.64
N VAL A 405 -13.22 -6.63 4.10
CA VAL A 405 -13.30 -5.28 4.67
C VAL A 405 -14.67 -4.97 5.28
N ILE A 406 -15.68 -5.80 5.01
CA ILE A 406 -17.06 -5.57 5.46
C ILE A 406 -17.35 -6.35 6.76
N LYS A 407 -18.08 -5.71 7.68
CA LYS A 407 -18.49 -6.30 8.96
C LYS A 407 -19.18 -7.64 8.78
N GLY A 408 -18.82 -8.60 9.63
CA GLY A 408 -19.46 -9.92 9.67
C GLY A 408 -19.03 -10.88 8.57
N VAL A 409 -18.16 -10.47 7.64
CA VAL A 409 -17.59 -11.39 6.65
C VAL A 409 -16.50 -12.22 7.32
N PRO A 410 -16.57 -13.56 7.26
CA PRO A 410 -15.54 -14.42 7.82
C PRO A 410 -14.23 -14.33 7.02
N VAL A 411 -13.11 -14.48 7.70
CA VAL A 411 -11.80 -14.61 7.06
C VAL A 411 -11.75 -15.97 6.36
N PRO A 412 -11.24 -16.05 5.12
CA PRO A 412 -11.13 -17.31 4.39
C PRO A 412 -10.32 -18.36 5.16
N ALA A 413 -10.73 -19.62 5.05
CA ALA A 413 -10.03 -20.73 5.69
C ALA A 413 -8.53 -20.76 5.30
N GLY A 414 -7.66 -20.94 6.27
CA GLY A 414 -6.20 -20.95 6.10
C GLY A 414 -5.55 -19.58 6.07
N THR A 415 -6.34 -18.49 6.24
CA THR A 415 -5.82 -17.11 6.29
C THR A 415 -6.01 -16.44 7.67
N GLU A 416 -6.28 -17.22 8.72
CA GLU A 416 -6.48 -16.72 10.08
C GLU A 416 -5.29 -15.93 10.61
N ALA A 417 -4.07 -16.34 10.24
CA ALA A 417 -2.84 -15.62 10.59
C ALA A 417 -2.73 -14.23 9.94
N PHE A 418 -3.59 -13.91 8.96
CA PHE A 418 -3.57 -12.62 8.27
C PHE A 418 -4.34 -11.55 9.03
N LYS A 419 -5.20 -11.93 9.99
CA LYS A 419 -5.98 -10.97 10.77
C LYS A 419 -5.09 -9.90 11.37
N PRO A 420 -5.48 -8.61 11.29
CA PRO A 420 -4.68 -7.53 11.87
C PRO A 420 -4.65 -7.63 13.40
N LEU A 421 -3.50 -7.29 13.99
CA LEU A 421 -3.38 -7.07 15.44
C LEU A 421 -3.99 -5.69 15.74
N ALA A 422 -5.21 -5.66 16.26
CA ALA A 422 -5.91 -4.42 16.56
C ALA A 422 -5.39 -3.75 17.84
N ASP A 423 -5.02 -4.56 18.85
CA ASP A 423 -4.50 -4.05 20.12
C ASP A 423 -3.06 -3.55 19.98
N GLY A 424 -2.77 -2.41 20.62
CA GLY A 424 -1.42 -1.84 20.61
C GLY A 424 -1.40 -0.36 20.32
N TYR A 425 -0.26 0.12 19.84
CA TYR A 425 0.01 1.54 19.62
C TYR A 425 0.27 1.80 18.13
N THR A 426 -0.39 2.81 17.58
CA THR A 426 -0.22 3.23 16.18
C THR A 426 0.95 4.17 15.98
N THR A 427 1.43 4.79 17.07
CA THR A 427 2.51 5.79 17.02
C THR A 427 3.89 5.16 16.92
N GLY A 428 4.82 5.85 16.25
CA GLY A 428 6.22 5.47 16.10
C GLY A 428 6.93 6.41 15.14
N VAL A 429 8.26 6.54 15.25
CA VAL A 429 9.05 7.34 14.29
C VAL A 429 9.42 6.47 13.09
N ASN A 430 8.80 6.71 11.96
CA ASN A 430 9.20 6.07 10.72
C ASN A 430 10.16 6.99 9.93
N ILE A 431 11.47 6.75 10.05
CA ILE A 431 12.50 7.55 9.35
C ILE A 431 12.36 7.52 7.83
N ARG A 432 11.66 6.54 7.26
CA ARG A 432 11.42 6.39 5.83
C ARG A 432 10.26 7.25 5.33
N VAL A 433 9.40 7.74 6.23
CA VAL A 433 8.22 8.55 5.87
C VAL A 433 8.61 9.88 5.23
N LEU A 434 9.83 10.35 5.42
CA LEU A 434 10.33 11.57 4.80
C LEU A 434 10.31 11.50 3.26
N GLY A 435 10.34 10.29 2.71
CA GLY A 435 10.19 10.06 1.27
C GLY A 435 11.34 10.60 0.42
N GLY A 436 11.16 10.55 -0.90
CA GLY A 436 12.10 11.10 -1.84
C GLY A 436 13.55 10.66 -1.61
N ARG A 437 14.48 11.60 -1.80
CA ARG A 437 15.91 11.34 -1.70
C ARG A 437 16.36 10.89 -0.30
N ALA A 438 15.73 11.37 0.76
CA ALA A 438 16.07 10.96 2.12
C ALA A 438 15.85 9.45 2.31
N ASN A 439 14.70 8.92 1.83
CA ASN A 439 14.42 7.49 1.86
C ASN A 439 15.40 6.68 0.98
N ASP A 440 15.71 7.18 -0.22
CA ASP A 440 16.63 6.50 -1.14
C ASP A 440 18.03 6.34 -0.51
N ILE A 441 18.53 7.37 0.18
CA ILE A 441 19.81 7.32 0.88
C ILE A 441 19.81 6.25 1.98
N LEU A 442 18.73 6.15 2.75
CA LEU A 442 18.62 5.11 3.77
C LEU A 442 18.68 3.71 3.14
N LEU A 443 17.84 3.47 2.12
CA LEU A 443 17.72 2.15 1.50
C LEU A 443 18.99 1.72 0.75
N GLN A 444 19.63 2.62 0.02
CA GLN A 444 20.87 2.35 -0.71
C GLN A 444 22.02 1.92 0.20
N ASN A 445 22.03 2.44 1.43
CA ASN A 445 23.07 2.12 2.43
C ASN A 445 22.75 0.89 3.29
N PHE A 446 21.59 0.24 3.14
CA PHE A 446 21.23 -0.95 3.93
C PHE A 446 22.22 -2.11 3.80
N HIS A 447 23.02 -2.17 2.72
CA HIS A 447 24.11 -3.14 2.57
C HIS A 447 25.16 -3.03 3.70
N LEU A 448 25.30 -1.87 4.36
CA LEU A 448 26.20 -1.66 5.49
C LEU A 448 25.70 -2.34 6.78
N LEU A 449 24.47 -2.83 6.79
CA LEU A 449 23.89 -3.61 7.88
C LEU A 449 24.02 -5.13 7.66
N SER A 450 24.69 -5.56 6.57
CA SER A 450 24.96 -6.97 6.26
C SER A 450 26.41 -7.17 5.84
N GLY A 451 26.96 -8.37 6.08
CA GLY A 451 28.34 -8.72 5.73
C GLY A 451 29.35 -8.51 6.86
N SER A 452 30.64 -8.62 6.54
CA SER A 452 31.73 -8.47 7.51
C SER A 452 31.87 -7.00 7.93
N GLY A 453 31.84 -6.72 9.26
CA GLY A 453 31.89 -5.36 9.79
C GLY A 453 30.55 -4.61 9.75
N ALA A 454 29.45 -5.30 9.46
CA ALA A 454 28.11 -4.74 9.56
C ALA A 454 27.81 -4.28 10.99
N SER A 455 27.29 -3.06 11.11
CA SER A 455 26.77 -2.54 12.38
C SER A 455 25.92 -1.29 12.14
N ALA A 456 24.98 -1.04 13.05
CA ALA A 456 24.21 0.20 13.07
C ALA A 456 25.13 1.44 13.13
N ASP A 457 26.23 1.36 13.88
CA ASP A 457 27.20 2.47 14.00
C ASP A 457 27.90 2.76 12.67
N ASN A 458 28.36 1.73 11.95
CA ASN A 458 28.97 1.91 10.63
C ASN A 458 27.97 2.47 9.62
N TYR A 459 26.72 1.98 9.65
CA TYR A 459 25.65 2.50 8.83
C TYR A 459 25.40 4.00 9.10
N ILE A 460 25.24 4.37 10.37
CA ILE A 460 25.00 5.76 10.78
C ILE A 460 26.17 6.66 10.33
N ALA A 461 27.40 6.25 10.63
CA ALA A 461 28.60 7.04 10.30
C ALA A 461 28.73 7.36 8.80
N ARG A 462 28.28 6.45 7.93
CA ARG A 462 28.35 6.63 6.48
C ARG A 462 27.12 7.29 5.87
N THR A 463 25.98 7.25 6.56
CA THR A 463 24.69 7.67 6.01
C THR A 463 24.27 9.05 6.51
N ALA A 464 24.59 9.40 7.77
CA ALA A 464 24.03 10.57 8.47
C ALA A 464 24.20 11.88 7.70
N THR A 465 25.42 12.21 7.27
CA THR A 465 25.70 13.49 6.57
C THR A 465 24.89 13.65 5.27
N GLN A 466 24.74 12.56 4.50
CA GLN A 466 23.96 12.60 3.26
C GLN A 466 22.46 12.69 3.57
N TYR A 467 22.04 12.01 4.63
CA TYR A 467 20.64 12.01 5.08
C TYR A 467 20.24 13.39 5.60
N ASP A 468 21.09 14.05 6.42
CA ASP A 468 20.88 15.42 6.92
C ASP A 468 20.58 16.39 5.79
N ARG A 469 21.41 16.37 4.75
CA ARG A 469 21.23 17.23 3.57
C ARG A 469 19.92 16.88 2.83
N ALA A 470 19.64 15.60 2.64
CA ALA A 470 18.44 15.18 1.94
C ALA A 470 17.15 15.55 2.69
N VAL A 471 17.16 15.51 4.03
CA VAL A 471 16.01 15.97 4.83
C VAL A 471 15.75 17.45 4.62
N LEU A 472 16.78 18.31 4.60
CA LEU A 472 16.61 19.74 4.31
C LEU A 472 16.07 19.98 2.88
N GLU A 473 16.54 19.21 1.90
CA GLU A 473 16.00 19.25 0.52
C GLU A 473 14.51 18.87 0.48
N GLU A 474 14.10 17.85 1.27
CA GLU A 474 12.68 17.44 1.39
C GLU A 474 11.83 18.49 2.11
N ILE A 475 12.36 19.16 3.14
CA ILE A 475 11.68 20.28 3.81
C ILE A 475 11.43 21.41 2.81
N ALA A 476 12.43 21.77 2.01
CA ALA A 476 12.29 22.81 0.98
C ALA A 476 11.26 22.43 -0.08
N ARG A 477 11.22 21.15 -0.47
CA ARG A 477 10.22 20.63 -1.39
C ARG A 477 8.83 20.68 -0.78
N ALA A 478 8.67 20.24 0.47
CA ALA A 478 7.39 20.27 1.18
C ALA A 478 6.86 21.70 1.30
N ALA A 479 7.70 22.67 1.65
CA ALA A 479 7.30 24.09 1.74
C ALA A 479 6.78 24.65 0.40
N ARG A 480 7.41 24.25 -0.74
CA ARG A 480 6.91 24.65 -2.08
C ARG A 480 5.58 24.01 -2.42
N VAL A 481 5.43 22.70 -2.18
CA VAL A 481 4.18 21.98 -2.44
C VAL A 481 3.04 22.56 -1.59
N THR A 482 3.29 22.81 -0.30
CA THR A 482 2.31 23.42 0.59
C THR A 482 1.91 24.81 0.12
N HIS A 483 2.85 25.62 -0.38
CA HIS A 483 2.55 26.93 -0.94
C HIS A 483 1.59 26.86 -2.14
N GLU A 484 1.82 25.90 -3.06
CA GLU A 484 0.92 25.69 -4.20
C GLU A 484 -0.47 25.23 -3.74
N THR A 485 -0.54 24.32 -2.78
CA THR A 485 -1.81 23.83 -2.21
C THR A 485 -2.60 24.98 -1.55
N VAL A 486 -1.94 25.81 -0.75
CA VAL A 486 -2.54 27.00 -0.10
C VAL A 486 -3.14 27.93 -1.15
N ARG A 487 -2.38 28.28 -2.19
CA ARG A 487 -2.86 29.14 -3.28
C ARG A 487 -4.07 28.59 -4.02
N GLN A 488 -4.12 27.29 -4.24
CA GLN A 488 -5.27 26.65 -4.90
C GLN A 488 -6.53 26.72 -4.00
N ARG A 489 -6.35 26.49 -2.70
CA ARG A 489 -7.45 26.58 -1.72
C ARG A 489 -7.99 27.98 -1.55
N ASP A 490 -7.18 29.03 -1.68
CA ASP A 490 -7.64 30.41 -1.60
C ASP A 490 -8.83 30.67 -2.53
N SER A 491 -8.78 30.18 -3.76
CA SER A 491 -9.87 30.32 -4.72
C SER A 491 -11.13 29.55 -4.30
N VAL A 492 -10.97 28.35 -3.72
CA VAL A 492 -12.07 27.53 -3.22
C VAL A 492 -12.72 28.19 -2.00
N LEU A 493 -11.90 28.67 -1.06
CA LEU A 493 -12.38 29.38 0.13
C LEU A 493 -13.13 30.65 -0.24
N ALA A 494 -12.61 31.43 -1.18
CA ALA A 494 -13.30 32.62 -1.67
C ALA A 494 -14.67 32.29 -2.29
N GLY A 495 -14.72 31.25 -3.13
CA GLY A 495 -15.96 30.75 -3.72
C GLY A 495 -16.98 30.31 -2.66
N LEU A 496 -16.54 29.50 -1.69
CA LEU A 496 -17.40 29.04 -0.60
C LEU A 496 -17.87 30.17 0.31
N TYR A 497 -17.03 31.17 0.56
CA TYR A 497 -17.40 32.33 1.36
C TYR A 497 -18.57 33.12 0.73
N HIS A 498 -18.55 33.27 -0.59
CA HIS A 498 -19.58 34.01 -1.32
C HIS A 498 -20.84 33.19 -1.63
N THR A 499 -20.75 31.88 -1.76
CA THR A 499 -21.86 31.01 -2.21
C THR A 499 -22.46 30.17 -1.10
N ALA A 500 -21.76 29.98 0.02
CA ALA A 500 -22.26 29.14 1.11
C ALA A 500 -23.45 29.79 1.82
N PRO A 501 -24.50 29.02 2.15
CA PRO A 501 -25.61 29.52 2.96
C PRO A 501 -25.11 29.96 4.33
N PRO A 502 -25.82 30.90 5.00
CA PRO A 502 -25.39 31.53 6.26
C PRO A 502 -25.20 30.53 7.43
N ALA A 503 -25.72 29.31 7.34
CA ALA A 503 -25.46 28.21 8.31
C ALA A 503 -25.91 26.85 7.77
N PRO A 504 -25.21 25.74 8.10
CA PRO A 504 -23.92 25.66 8.78
C PRO A 504 -22.76 25.78 7.79
N ARG A 505 -21.79 26.64 8.07
CA ARG A 505 -20.57 26.82 7.26
C ARG A 505 -19.50 25.74 7.54
N SER A 506 -19.86 24.56 7.99
CA SER A 506 -18.94 23.56 8.51
C SER A 506 -17.83 23.16 7.51
N LYS A 507 -18.13 23.13 6.21
CA LYS A 507 -17.12 22.85 5.18
C LYS A 507 -16.15 24.02 4.99
N PHE A 508 -16.66 25.25 4.94
CA PHE A 508 -15.82 26.44 4.87
C PHE A 508 -14.91 26.56 6.09
N ASP A 509 -15.47 26.40 7.29
CA ASP A 509 -14.72 26.55 8.54
C ASP A 509 -13.60 25.51 8.65
N ARG A 510 -13.88 24.26 8.27
CA ARG A 510 -12.87 23.19 8.25
C ARG A 510 -11.78 23.43 7.20
N LEU A 511 -12.15 23.86 5.98
CA LEU A 511 -11.18 24.22 4.96
C LEU A 511 -10.33 25.42 5.38
N ALA A 512 -10.93 26.41 6.03
CA ALA A 512 -10.20 27.59 6.53
C ALA A 512 -9.22 27.19 7.65
N ALA A 513 -9.61 26.29 8.56
CA ALA A 513 -8.73 25.75 9.59
C ALA A 513 -7.57 24.96 8.94
N SER A 514 -7.85 24.04 8.02
CA SER A 514 -6.83 23.29 7.27
C SER A 514 -5.89 24.20 6.46
N GLN A 515 -6.40 25.33 5.93
CA GLN A 515 -5.59 26.36 5.27
C GLN A 515 -4.61 27.01 6.24
N LEU A 516 -5.10 27.40 7.42
CA LEU A 516 -4.27 27.99 8.47
C LEU A 516 -3.17 27.03 8.93
N ASP A 517 -3.51 25.75 9.18
CA ASP A 517 -2.54 24.74 9.57
C ASP A 517 -1.46 24.53 8.50
N SER A 518 -1.86 24.45 7.22
CA SER A 518 -0.93 24.33 6.11
C SER A 518 0.02 25.54 6.02
N GLU A 519 -0.48 26.74 6.26
CA GLU A 519 0.34 27.97 6.24
C GLU A 519 1.30 28.01 7.42
N ILE A 520 0.87 27.59 8.62
CA ILE A 520 1.74 27.45 9.79
C ILE A 520 2.86 26.43 9.49
N GLN A 521 2.54 25.27 8.94
CA GLN A 521 3.53 24.26 8.56
C GLN A 521 4.53 24.81 7.55
N ARG A 522 4.07 25.54 6.55
CA ARG A 522 4.93 26.19 5.56
C ARG A 522 5.88 27.20 6.20
N LEU A 523 5.38 28.06 7.08
CA LEU A 523 6.19 29.05 7.78
C LEU A 523 7.23 28.40 8.70
N GLN A 524 6.86 27.34 9.39
CA GLN A 524 7.80 26.54 10.20
C GLN A 524 8.92 25.93 9.35
N ALA A 525 8.57 25.38 8.17
CA ALA A 525 9.56 24.84 7.23
C ALA A 525 10.51 25.92 6.70
N LEU A 526 9.97 27.08 6.32
CA LEU A 526 10.78 28.23 5.86
C LEU A 526 11.74 28.72 6.96
N ARG A 527 11.29 28.80 8.21
CA ARG A 527 12.13 29.19 9.34
C ARG A 527 13.31 28.23 9.54
N VAL A 528 13.06 26.92 9.42
CA VAL A 528 14.14 25.91 9.47
C VAL A 528 15.17 26.14 8.35
N LEU A 529 14.72 26.45 7.13
CA LEU A 529 15.61 26.69 5.99
C LEU A 529 16.41 28.01 6.13
N GLU A 530 15.87 29.02 6.83
CA GLU A 530 16.63 30.23 7.18
C GLU A 530 17.76 29.90 8.17
N ASP A 531 17.46 29.06 9.19
CA ASP A 531 18.45 28.66 10.19
C ASP A 531 19.50 27.67 9.64
N HIS A 532 19.13 26.90 8.59
CA HIS A 532 19.96 25.87 7.93
C HIS A 532 19.95 26.03 6.40
N PRO A 533 20.59 27.05 5.83
CA PRO A 533 20.55 27.29 4.40
C PRO A 533 21.15 26.14 3.60
N LEU A 534 20.44 25.68 2.58
CA LEU A 534 20.96 24.75 1.59
C LEU A 534 22.09 25.45 0.81
N LYS A 535 23.35 25.02 1.01
CA LYS A 535 24.52 25.51 0.27
C LYS A 535 24.64 24.84 -1.08
#